data_76be83d169a16833077955bbfe5dd80f
#
_entry.id   76be83d169a16833077955bbfe5dd80f
#
_cell.length_a   1.000
_cell.length_b   1.000
_cell.length_c   1.000
_cell.angle_alpha   90.00
_cell.angle_beta   90.00
_cell.angle_gamma   90.00
#
_symmetry.space_group_name_H-M   'P 1'
#
loop_
_entity.id
_entity.type
_entity.pdbx_description
1 polymer ?
#
loop_
_entity_poly.entity_id
_entity_poly.type
_entity_poly.pdbx_seq_one_letter_code
_entity_poly.pdbx_strand_id
1 'polypeptide(L)'
;MHDHTELIQDRIGHLKERLEREITEKICPLQVTAWQVPGEPVSFKEAAAANYQPFPPGTWWGAPWSTWWLHVTGTLPASHAGEEVDLSMDLGFVGDWAGNQSEAMVYTANGRPLKALNPRNHRIGLNHGALAARFTKEGEPLIGADGDVELWVEAAGNPDMTQHLGGPTELGDRRTAGHEPLWQFKGAELSVRRNEVWGLWLDIDVLDGLMRQLPAESTHRARLLRGLEQAADEVDHQGIVAGAGPARQILAGYLDSGANSSAQQMTAIGHAHIDSAWLWPLRETRRKVVRTFSNVVALAQEYPDFHFACTSAQHYAWLQESSPELFERVQEAIERGQWHPVGGMWVESDACLLYTSDAADDSLRV
;
A
#
# COMPACT_ATOMS: atom_id res chain seq x y z
N MET A 1 8.72 -43.50 11.54
CA MET A 1 9.06 -42.46 10.54
C MET A 1 8.91 -41.14 11.27
N HIS A 2 9.97 -40.37 11.45
CA HIS A 2 9.86 -39.08 12.09
C HIS A 2 9.17 -38.12 11.12
N ASP A 3 8.06 -37.51 11.54
CA ASP A 3 7.39 -36.51 10.78
C ASP A 3 8.14 -35.16 11.00
N HIS A 4 8.80 -34.66 9.95
CA HIS A 4 9.54 -33.40 9.97
C HIS A 4 8.69 -32.23 9.42
N THR A 5 7.41 -32.41 9.21
CA THR A 5 6.51 -31.42 8.60
C THR A 5 6.58 -30.08 9.33
N GLU A 6 6.49 -30.07 10.64
CA GLU A 6 6.54 -28.82 11.44
C GLU A 6 7.90 -28.12 11.28
N LEU A 7 9.00 -28.85 11.33
CA LEU A 7 10.34 -28.27 11.16
C LEU A 7 10.53 -27.62 9.79
N ILE A 8 9.99 -28.27 8.73
CA ILE A 8 10.05 -27.73 7.37
C ILE A 8 9.18 -26.45 7.28
N GLN A 9 7.99 -26.47 7.88
CA GLN A 9 7.11 -25.29 7.90
C GLN A 9 7.74 -24.11 8.65
N ASP A 10 8.38 -24.35 9.78
CA ASP A 10 9.10 -23.31 10.53
C ASP A 10 10.27 -22.76 9.70
N ARG A 11 11.02 -23.63 9.03
CA ARG A 11 12.09 -23.23 8.11
C ARG A 11 11.59 -22.35 6.97
N ILE A 12 10.44 -22.69 6.39
CA ILE A 12 9.79 -21.88 5.34
C ILE A 12 9.38 -20.51 5.90
N GLY A 13 8.82 -20.46 7.10
CA GLY A 13 8.51 -19.20 7.80
C GLY A 13 9.75 -18.30 7.97
N HIS A 14 10.84 -18.87 8.50
CA HIS A 14 12.11 -18.15 8.64
C HIS A 14 12.70 -17.72 7.29
N LEU A 15 12.55 -18.55 6.23
CA LEU A 15 12.99 -18.15 4.90
C LEU A 15 12.22 -16.95 4.38
N LYS A 16 10.90 -16.90 4.56
CA LYS A 16 10.08 -15.72 4.18
C LYS A 16 10.57 -14.45 4.85
N GLU A 17 10.85 -14.49 6.16
CA GLU A 17 11.40 -13.35 6.90
C GLU A 17 12.78 -12.90 6.38
N ARG A 18 13.63 -13.86 6.00
CA ARG A 18 14.96 -13.57 5.42
C ARG A 18 14.83 -12.94 4.04
N LEU A 19 13.95 -13.48 3.17
CA LEU A 19 13.66 -12.92 1.85
C LEU A 19 13.15 -11.48 1.96
N GLU A 20 12.21 -11.22 2.86
CA GLU A 20 11.61 -9.90 3.04
C GLU A 20 12.65 -8.81 3.30
N ARG A 21 13.68 -9.11 4.09
CA ARG A 21 14.80 -8.19 4.37
C ARG A 21 15.68 -7.91 3.15
N GLU A 22 15.72 -8.83 2.19
CA GLU A 22 16.56 -8.76 1.00
C GLU A 22 15.81 -8.31 -0.27
N ILE A 23 14.50 -8.10 -0.20
CA ILE A 23 13.71 -7.61 -1.34
C ILE A 23 14.20 -6.25 -1.83
N THR A 24 14.68 -5.41 -0.91
CA THR A 24 15.07 -4.03 -1.21
C THR A 24 16.56 -3.83 -1.03
N GLU A 25 17.20 -3.31 -2.06
CA GLU A 25 18.56 -2.80 -2.03
C GLU A 25 18.56 -1.27 -1.92
N LYS A 26 19.19 -0.74 -0.89
CA LYS A 26 19.30 0.71 -0.67
C LYS A 26 20.38 1.30 -1.57
N ILE A 27 20.05 2.36 -2.28
CA ILE A 27 21.01 3.13 -3.10
C ILE A 27 21.61 4.27 -2.28
N CYS A 28 20.77 5.23 -1.90
CA CYS A 28 21.19 6.38 -1.11
C CYS A 28 20.03 7.00 -0.32
N PRO A 29 20.31 7.63 0.83
CA PRO A 29 19.31 8.38 1.56
C PRO A 29 18.90 9.65 0.81
N LEU A 30 17.64 10.04 0.97
CA LEU A 30 17.11 11.33 0.52
C LEU A 30 17.12 12.34 1.66
N GLN A 31 17.25 13.61 1.34
CA GLN A 31 17.09 14.69 2.29
C GLN A 31 15.59 14.96 2.50
N VAL A 32 15.20 15.10 3.76
CA VAL A 32 13.83 15.40 4.11
C VAL A 32 13.80 16.62 5.02
N THR A 33 12.95 17.57 4.66
CA THR A 33 12.56 18.66 5.54
C THR A 33 11.06 18.59 5.77
N ALA A 34 10.56 19.09 6.90
CA ALA A 34 9.16 18.98 7.25
C ALA A 34 8.60 20.28 7.83
N TRP A 35 7.31 20.44 7.66
CA TRP A 35 6.51 21.51 8.24
C TRP A 35 5.23 20.94 8.85
N GLN A 36 5.01 21.19 10.12
CA GLN A 36 3.76 20.84 10.77
C GLN A 36 2.71 21.91 10.46
N VAL A 37 1.58 21.50 9.92
CA VAL A 37 0.45 22.39 9.64
C VAL A 37 -0.17 22.85 10.96
N PRO A 38 -0.30 24.16 11.21
CA PRO A 38 -0.81 24.66 12.48
C PRO A 38 -2.35 24.61 12.56
N GLY A 39 -2.98 23.53 12.18
CA GLY A 39 -4.43 23.46 12.22
C GLY A 39 -5.01 22.42 11.28
N GLU A 40 -6.00 22.79 10.50
CA GLU A 40 -6.63 21.93 9.51
C GLU A 40 -5.70 21.71 8.30
N PRO A 41 -5.86 20.60 7.56
CA PRO A 41 -5.09 20.37 6.34
C PRO A 41 -5.19 21.53 5.35
N VAL A 42 -4.08 21.82 4.68
CA VAL A 42 -3.93 22.93 3.73
C VAL A 42 -3.71 22.44 2.31
N SER A 43 -3.88 23.34 1.32
CA SER A 43 -3.59 23.03 -0.07
C SER A 43 -2.07 22.84 -0.31
N PHE A 44 -1.71 22.13 -1.37
CA PHE A 44 -0.30 22.01 -1.83
C PHE A 44 0.36 23.38 -2.01
N LYS A 45 -0.34 24.34 -2.62
CA LYS A 45 0.18 25.69 -2.86
C LYS A 45 0.57 26.42 -1.57
N GLU A 46 -0.22 26.25 -0.53
CA GLU A 46 0.04 26.84 0.79
C GLU A 46 1.21 26.11 1.47
N ALA A 47 1.22 24.78 1.41
CA ALA A 47 2.30 23.98 1.95
C ALA A 47 3.64 24.29 1.28
N ALA A 48 3.71 24.37 -0.04
CA ALA A 48 4.94 24.67 -0.78
C ALA A 48 5.54 26.05 -0.44
N ALA A 49 4.75 26.98 0.08
CA ALA A 49 5.20 28.30 0.50
C ALA A 49 5.62 28.38 1.99
N ALA A 50 5.51 27.28 2.73
CA ALA A 50 5.78 27.27 4.18
C ALA A 50 7.29 27.16 4.51
N ASN A 51 7.64 27.36 5.78
CA ASN A 51 9.02 27.26 6.26
C ASN A 51 9.31 25.86 6.79
N TYR A 52 10.10 25.10 6.07
CA TYR A 52 10.48 23.73 6.38
C TYR A 52 11.71 23.68 7.27
N GLN A 53 11.75 22.70 8.19
CA GLN A 53 12.87 22.43 9.06
C GLN A 53 13.46 21.05 8.73
N PRO A 54 14.76 20.79 8.97
CA PRO A 54 15.36 19.49 8.80
C PRO A 54 14.58 18.38 9.53
N PHE A 55 14.37 17.26 8.86
CA PHE A 55 13.59 16.15 9.39
C PHE A 55 14.37 14.82 9.23
N PRO A 56 15.44 14.62 10.00
CA PRO A 56 16.27 13.42 9.90
C PRO A 56 15.57 12.18 10.46
N PRO A 57 16.02 10.96 10.06
CA PRO A 57 15.59 9.72 10.70
C PRO A 57 15.76 9.77 12.22
N GLY A 58 14.82 9.20 12.97
CA GLY A 58 14.74 9.26 14.42
C GLY A 58 13.89 10.41 14.96
N THR A 59 13.50 11.38 14.13
CA THR A 59 12.64 12.48 14.55
C THR A 59 11.23 11.97 14.90
N TRP A 60 10.75 12.33 16.09
CA TRP A 60 9.38 12.09 16.50
C TRP A 60 8.43 13.13 15.90
N TRP A 61 7.28 12.67 15.40
CA TRP A 61 6.31 13.51 14.70
C TRP A 61 4.88 12.97 14.86
N GLY A 62 3.92 13.70 14.31
CA GLY A 62 2.56 13.20 14.14
C GLY A 62 1.80 13.14 15.46
N ALA A 63 1.68 14.27 16.19
CA ALA A 63 0.68 14.37 17.23
C ALA A 63 -0.71 13.97 16.70
N PRO A 64 -1.62 13.40 17.53
CA PRO A 64 -2.90 12.87 17.08
C PRO A 64 -3.66 13.84 16.16
N TRP A 65 -4.03 13.34 14.98
CA TRP A 65 -4.78 14.08 13.95
C TRP A 65 -4.07 15.31 13.37
N SER A 66 -2.75 15.46 13.59
CA SER A 66 -1.96 16.50 12.96
C SER A 66 -1.66 16.18 11.50
N THR A 67 -1.46 17.23 10.71
CA THR A 67 -0.99 17.14 9.32
C THR A 67 0.42 17.68 9.22
N TRP A 68 1.26 16.97 8.49
CA TRP A 68 2.63 17.37 8.21
C TRP A 68 2.88 17.35 6.71
N TRP A 69 3.60 18.32 6.22
CA TRP A 69 4.14 18.28 4.87
C TRP A 69 5.64 18.05 4.93
N LEU A 70 6.10 17.12 4.09
CA LEU A 70 7.51 16.80 3.95
C LEU A 70 7.94 17.15 2.53
N HIS A 71 9.09 17.81 2.41
CA HIS A 71 9.77 18.06 1.13
C HIS A 71 10.96 17.12 1.05
N VAL A 72 10.94 16.25 0.04
CA VAL A 72 11.88 15.16 -0.15
C VAL A 72 12.72 15.45 -1.38
N THR A 73 14.03 15.56 -1.22
CA THR A 73 14.95 15.90 -2.29
C THR A 73 16.19 15.01 -2.29
N GLY A 74 16.80 14.83 -3.45
CA GLY A 74 18.05 14.11 -3.60
C GLY A 74 18.45 13.91 -5.04
N THR A 75 19.49 13.16 -5.27
CA THR A 75 20.00 12.88 -6.62
C THR A 75 20.35 11.41 -6.74
N LEU A 76 19.84 10.74 -7.76
CA LEU A 76 20.20 9.37 -8.11
C LEU A 76 21.67 9.34 -8.56
N PRO A 77 22.53 8.53 -7.92
CA PRO A 77 23.92 8.40 -8.37
C PRO A 77 23.99 7.85 -9.81
N ALA A 78 24.88 8.40 -10.63
CA ALA A 78 25.02 8.02 -12.04
C ALA A 78 25.31 6.51 -12.25
N SER A 79 25.87 5.83 -11.23
CA SER A 79 26.09 4.38 -11.24
C SER A 79 24.79 3.56 -11.32
N HIS A 80 23.65 4.16 -10.96
CA HIS A 80 22.32 3.51 -10.94
C HIS A 80 21.37 4.05 -12.02
N ALA A 81 21.86 4.86 -12.97
CA ALA A 81 21.03 5.52 -13.98
C ALA A 81 20.24 4.57 -14.92
N GLY A 82 20.58 3.29 -14.97
CA GLY A 82 19.91 2.28 -15.80
C GLY A 82 19.02 1.30 -15.01
N GLU A 83 18.88 1.50 -13.71
CA GLU A 83 18.14 0.60 -12.84
C GLU A 83 16.71 1.08 -12.62
N GLU A 84 15.81 0.15 -12.25
CA GLU A 84 14.46 0.44 -11.81
C GLU A 84 14.49 0.97 -10.37
N VAL A 85 14.27 2.26 -10.19
CA VAL A 85 14.45 2.96 -8.93
C VAL A 85 13.12 3.27 -8.27
N ASP A 86 13.01 2.92 -6.99
CA ASP A 86 11.91 3.26 -6.11
C ASP A 86 12.29 4.39 -5.13
N LEU A 87 11.35 5.27 -4.82
CA LEU A 87 11.29 5.91 -3.51
C LEU A 87 10.86 4.87 -2.50
N SER A 88 11.62 4.67 -1.43
CA SER A 88 11.23 3.90 -0.25
C SER A 88 11.17 4.85 0.95
N MET A 89 10.04 4.90 1.66
CA MET A 89 9.84 5.83 2.76
C MET A 89 9.10 5.19 3.92
N ASP A 90 9.65 5.30 5.12
CA ASP A 90 9.03 4.79 6.35
C ASP A 90 8.76 5.94 7.33
N LEU A 91 7.49 6.24 7.50
CA LEU A 91 6.98 7.28 8.39
C LEU A 91 6.91 6.85 9.86
N GLY A 92 7.39 5.66 10.19
CA GLY A 92 7.26 5.05 11.50
C GLY A 92 6.16 4.01 11.56
N PHE A 93 5.86 3.38 10.44
CA PHE A 93 4.83 2.35 10.36
C PHE A 93 5.05 1.20 11.35
N VAL A 94 3.94 0.68 11.91
CA VAL A 94 3.92 -0.43 12.87
C VAL A 94 3.00 -1.52 12.35
N GLY A 95 3.52 -2.73 12.24
CA GLY A 95 2.78 -3.87 11.68
C GLY A 95 2.33 -3.62 10.25
N ASP A 96 1.27 -4.30 9.83
CA ASP A 96 0.77 -4.28 8.44
C ASP A 96 -0.66 -3.73 8.30
N TRP A 97 -1.26 -3.26 9.38
CA TRP A 97 -2.61 -2.69 9.39
C TRP A 97 -2.61 -1.25 8.88
N ALA A 98 -3.16 -1.04 7.68
CA ALA A 98 -3.16 0.27 7.03
C ALA A 98 -4.26 1.24 7.51
N GLY A 99 -5.23 0.79 8.30
CA GLY A 99 -6.44 1.57 8.61
C GLY A 99 -6.28 2.64 9.70
N ASN A 100 -5.44 2.42 10.70
CA ASN A 100 -5.41 3.19 11.94
C ASN A 100 -3.99 3.57 12.36
N GLN A 101 -3.21 4.15 11.47
CA GLN A 101 -1.88 4.64 11.80
C GLN A 101 -1.48 5.77 10.84
N SER A 102 -0.23 6.23 10.94
CA SER A 102 0.30 7.20 9.99
C SER A 102 0.09 6.75 8.54
N GLU A 103 -0.31 7.66 7.71
CA GLU A 103 -0.50 7.49 6.27
C GLU A 103 0.01 8.74 5.57
N ALA A 104 0.32 8.64 4.29
CA ALA A 104 0.68 9.82 3.53
C ALA A 104 0.21 9.75 2.08
N MET A 105 0.09 10.92 1.45
CA MET A 105 -0.08 11.09 0.02
C MET A 105 1.17 11.72 -0.57
N VAL A 106 1.72 11.15 -1.62
CA VAL A 106 2.90 11.67 -2.31
C VAL A 106 2.47 12.44 -3.55
N TYR A 107 3.13 13.56 -3.77
CA TYR A 107 2.90 14.47 -4.90
C TYR A 107 4.20 14.70 -5.66
N THR A 108 4.09 15.04 -6.94
CA THR A 108 5.23 15.52 -7.74
C THR A 108 5.74 16.87 -7.25
N ALA A 109 6.85 17.34 -7.81
CA ALA A 109 7.37 18.69 -7.58
C ALA A 109 6.33 19.80 -7.85
N ASN A 110 5.41 19.58 -8.77
CA ASN A 110 4.34 20.51 -9.15
C ASN A 110 3.02 20.31 -8.38
N GLY A 111 2.99 19.38 -7.40
CA GLY A 111 1.82 19.14 -6.56
C GLY A 111 0.76 18.23 -7.18
N ARG A 112 1.10 17.47 -8.22
CA ARG A 112 0.20 16.47 -8.79
C ARG A 112 0.20 15.19 -7.94
N PRO A 113 -0.97 14.59 -7.67
CA PRO A 113 -1.06 13.41 -6.82
C PRO A 113 -0.47 12.17 -7.51
N LEU A 114 0.46 11.50 -6.85
CA LEU A 114 1.08 10.25 -7.30
C LEU A 114 0.36 9.04 -6.73
N LYS A 115 0.70 8.71 -5.50
CA LYS A 115 0.30 7.48 -4.81
C LYS A 115 0.41 7.68 -3.30
N ALA A 116 -0.41 6.96 -2.54
CA ALA A 116 -0.35 6.98 -1.09
C ALA A 116 0.68 6.01 -0.52
N LEU A 117 1.18 6.33 0.67
CA LEU A 117 2.04 5.48 1.49
C LEU A 117 1.29 4.99 2.73
N ASN A 118 1.47 3.72 3.02
CA ASN A 118 1.00 3.04 4.22
C ASN A 118 1.91 1.83 4.52
N PRO A 119 1.75 1.09 5.63
CA PRO A 119 2.64 -0.01 5.98
C PRO A 119 2.83 -1.06 4.90
N ARG A 120 1.78 -1.38 4.14
CA ARG A 120 1.82 -2.38 3.05
C ARG A 120 2.26 -1.80 1.71
N ASN A 121 2.34 -0.49 1.60
CA ASN A 121 2.64 0.21 0.36
C ASN A 121 3.45 1.48 0.67
N HIS A 122 4.74 1.31 0.92
CA HIS A 122 5.67 2.37 1.29
C HIS A 122 6.73 2.63 0.22
N ARG A 123 6.46 2.20 -1.03
CA ARG A 123 7.34 2.37 -2.20
C ARG A 123 6.60 2.95 -3.38
N ILE A 124 7.30 3.74 -4.18
CA ILE A 124 6.80 4.34 -5.42
C ILE A 124 7.88 4.20 -6.49
N GLY A 125 7.59 3.53 -7.62
CA GLY A 125 8.47 3.49 -8.78
C GLY A 125 8.63 4.89 -9.36
N LEU A 126 9.88 5.34 -9.52
CA LEU A 126 10.19 6.69 -9.99
C LEU A 126 10.50 6.74 -11.48
N ASN A 127 11.03 5.67 -12.07
CA ASN A 127 11.37 5.57 -13.50
C ASN A 127 10.86 4.30 -14.16
N HIS A 128 10.08 3.51 -13.45
CA HIS A 128 9.48 2.27 -13.93
C HIS A 128 8.01 2.15 -13.48
N GLY A 129 7.28 1.17 -14.06
CA GLY A 129 5.86 0.96 -13.83
C GLY A 129 4.96 1.97 -14.56
N ALA A 130 3.67 1.67 -14.60
CA ALA A 130 2.70 2.44 -15.38
C ALA A 130 2.52 3.87 -14.88
N LEU A 131 2.65 4.09 -13.56
CA LEU A 131 2.54 5.43 -12.95
C LEU A 131 3.66 6.35 -13.41
N ALA A 132 4.92 5.94 -13.28
CA ALA A 132 6.07 6.74 -13.70
C ALA A 132 6.07 6.98 -15.22
N ALA A 133 5.69 5.97 -16.02
CA ALA A 133 5.55 6.08 -17.46
C ALA A 133 4.50 7.13 -17.87
N ARG A 134 3.38 7.22 -17.15
CA ARG A 134 2.36 8.26 -17.36
C ARG A 134 2.95 9.66 -17.16
N PHE A 135 3.58 9.92 -16.02
CA PHE A 135 4.13 11.24 -15.71
C PHE A 135 5.28 11.62 -16.67
N THR A 136 6.11 10.66 -17.06
CA THR A 136 7.15 10.88 -18.07
C THR A 136 6.55 11.27 -19.42
N LYS A 137 5.49 10.59 -19.87
CA LYS A 137 4.77 10.89 -21.11
C LYS A 137 4.13 12.28 -21.09
N GLU A 138 3.67 12.71 -19.94
CA GLU A 138 3.06 14.03 -19.73
C GLU A 138 4.10 15.16 -19.52
N GLY A 139 5.39 14.85 -19.64
CA GLY A 139 6.49 15.81 -19.55
C GLY A 139 6.96 16.14 -18.13
N GLU A 140 6.57 15.32 -17.16
CA GLU A 140 6.93 15.46 -15.75
C GLU A 140 7.58 14.17 -15.21
N PRO A 141 8.79 13.78 -15.67
CA PRO A 141 9.49 12.62 -15.17
C PRO A 141 9.79 12.78 -13.67
N LEU A 142 9.65 11.71 -12.88
CA LEU A 142 9.86 11.75 -11.42
C LEU A 142 11.34 11.72 -11.03
N ILE A 143 12.22 11.39 -11.98
CA ILE A 143 13.68 11.58 -11.91
C ILE A 143 14.07 12.50 -13.07
N GLY A 144 14.66 13.63 -12.75
CA GLY A 144 15.15 14.59 -13.76
C GLY A 144 16.31 14.06 -14.59
N ALA A 145 16.67 14.78 -15.65
CA ALA A 145 17.76 14.39 -16.57
C ALA A 145 19.13 14.24 -15.88
N ASP A 146 19.36 15.04 -14.84
CA ASP A 146 20.59 15.01 -14.03
C ASP A 146 20.50 14.07 -12.82
N GLY A 147 19.44 13.25 -12.75
CA GLY A 147 19.16 12.33 -11.64
C GLY A 147 18.43 12.98 -10.47
N ASP A 148 18.06 14.23 -10.56
CA ASP A 148 17.42 14.94 -9.45
C ASP A 148 16.01 14.39 -9.18
N VAL A 149 15.70 14.24 -7.89
CA VAL A 149 14.40 13.80 -7.38
C VAL A 149 13.87 14.88 -6.45
N GLU A 150 12.66 15.33 -6.70
CA GLU A 150 11.94 16.27 -5.86
C GLU A 150 10.47 15.83 -5.72
N LEU A 151 10.06 15.55 -4.50
CA LEU A 151 8.72 15.07 -4.18
C LEU A 151 8.19 15.76 -2.92
N TRP A 152 6.88 15.84 -2.84
CA TRP A 152 6.18 16.35 -1.66
C TRP A 152 5.30 15.27 -1.05
N VAL A 153 5.20 15.27 0.28
CA VAL A 153 4.46 14.25 1.02
C VAL A 153 3.57 14.90 2.06
N GLU A 154 2.26 14.72 1.92
CA GLU A 154 1.28 15.10 2.93
C GLU A 154 1.07 13.91 3.88
N ALA A 155 1.63 13.99 5.07
CA ALA A 155 1.57 12.94 6.09
C ALA A 155 0.50 13.24 7.15
N ALA A 156 -0.25 12.23 7.55
CA ALA A 156 -1.26 12.28 8.59
C ALA A 156 -0.78 11.60 9.86
N GLY A 157 -0.76 12.32 10.97
CA GLY A 157 -0.47 11.80 12.31
C GLY A 157 -1.69 11.11 12.91
N ASN A 158 -2.23 10.09 12.21
CA ASN A 158 -3.36 9.33 12.72
C ASN A 158 -2.91 8.43 13.87
N PRO A 159 -3.61 8.41 15.02
CA PRO A 159 -3.27 7.52 16.12
C PRO A 159 -3.56 6.05 15.78
N ASP A 160 -2.82 5.14 16.41
CA ASP A 160 -3.16 3.73 16.38
C ASP A 160 -4.36 3.46 17.30
N MET A 161 -5.51 3.21 16.70
CA MET A 161 -6.77 2.94 17.40
C MET A 161 -7.04 1.45 17.60
N THR A 162 -6.17 0.55 17.14
CA THR A 162 -6.43 -0.90 17.18
C THR A 162 -6.60 -1.45 18.59
N GLN A 163 -5.95 -0.84 19.57
CA GLN A 163 -6.07 -1.22 20.98
C GLN A 163 -7.35 -0.68 21.64
N HIS A 164 -8.13 0.15 20.96
CA HIS A 164 -9.29 0.87 21.49
C HIS A 164 -10.60 0.52 20.76
N LEU A 165 -10.63 -0.56 19.99
CA LEU A 165 -11.80 -0.97 19.20
C LEU A 165 -13.05 -1.28 20.02
N GLY A 166 -12.91 -1.49 21.32
CA GLY A 166 -14.01 -1.87 22.22
C GLY A 166 -14.75 -0.71 22.91
N GLY A 167 -14.41 0.54 22.67
CA GLY A 167 -15.06 1.65 23.34
C GLY A 167 -14.50 3.03 23.07
N PRO A 168 -15.11 4.08 23.60
CA PRO A 168 -14.64 5.45 23.45
C PRO A 168 -13.25 5.63 24.08
N THR A 169 -12.42 6.46 23.43
CA THR A 169 -11.07 6.79 23.87
C THR A 169 -10.84 8.29 23.71
N GLU A 170 -9.94 8.82 24.52
CA GLU A 170 -9.48 10.23 24.40
C GLU A 170 -8.87 10.53 23.04
N LEU A 171 -8.30 9.52 22.36
CA LEU A 171 -7.70 9.65 21.04
C LEU A 171 -8.70 9.96 19.92
N GLY A 172 -9.99 9.72 20.11
CA GLY A 172 -11.04 9.96 19.11
C GLY A 172 -11.30 11.44 18.81
N ASP A 173 -10.96 12.37 19.70
CA ASP A 173 -11.17 13.80 19.53
C ASP A 173 -9.84 14.55 19.69
N ARG A 174 -9.51 15.43 18.74
CA ARG A 174 -8.30 16.26 18.76
C ARG A 174 -8.15 17.09 20.05
N ARG A 175 -9.25 17.48 20.69
CA ARG A 175 -9.24 18.25 21.94
C ARG A 175 -8.79 17.44 23.14
N THR A 176 -8.97 16.13 23.11
CA THR A 176 -8.66 15.22 24.21
C THR A 176 -7.47 14.31 23.93
N ALA A 177 -7.08 14.13 22.66
CA ALA A 177 -6.05 13.21 22.23
C ALA A 177 -4.61 13.60 22.61
N GLY A 178 -4.40 14.82 23.16
CA GLY A 178 -3.07 15.31 23.51
C GLY A 178 -2.28 15.86 22.33
N HIS A 179 -1.01 16.18 22.58
CA HIS A 179 -0.10 16.81 21.61
C HIS A 179 1.23 16.05 21.44
N GLU A 180 1.41 14.96 22.14
CA GLU A 180 2.63 14.15 22.05
C GLU A 180 2.75 13.51 20.68
N PRO A 181 3.96 13.49 20.09
CA PRO A 181 4.19 12.84 18.81
C PRO A 181 4.08 11.33 18.97
N LEU A 182 3.41 10.68 18.00
CA LEU A 182 3.11 9.25 18.06
C LEU A 182 4.08 8.39 17.25
N TRP A 183 4.70 8.97 16.22
CA TRP A 183 5.44 8.24 15.21
C TRP A 183 6.92 8.67 15.17
N GLN A 184 7.81 7.74 14.90
CA GLN A 184 9.22 8.04 14.69
C GLN A 184 9.57 7.85 13.22
N PHE A 185 9.94 8.93 12.53
CA PHE A 185 10.37 8.87 11.14
C PHE A 185 11.62 8.00 10.99
N LYS A 186 11.59 7.00 10.13
CA LYS A 186 12.70 6.07 9.92
C LYS A 186 13.55 6.41 8.70
N GLY A 187 13.03 7.20 7.76
CA GLY A 187 13.80 7.73 6.65
C GLY A 187 13.09 7.66 5.31
N ALA A 188 13.72 8.26 4.31
CA ALA A 188 13.40 8.15 2.91
C ALA A 188 14.69 7.87 2.14
N GLU A 189 14.62 6.97 1.16
CA GLU A 189 15.78 6.55 0.38
C GLU A 189 15.39 6.21 -1.04
N LEU A 190 16.35 6.30 -1.95
CA LEU A 190 16.27 5.64 -3.24
C LEU A 190 16.70 4.18 -3.07
N SER A 191 15.98 3.29 -3.71
CA SER A 191 16.20 1.85 -3.60
C SER A 191 15.89 1.12 -4.90
N VAL A 192 16.43 -0.08 -5.05
CA VAL A 192 16.08 -1.03 -6.12
C VAL A 192 15.32 -2.20 -5.51
N ARG A 193 14.25 -2.63 -6.15
CA ARG A 193 13.58 -3.87 -5.78
C ARG A 193 14.23 -5.04 -6.51
N ARG A 194 14.72 -6.01 -5.75
CA ARG A 194 15.21 -7.28 -6.30
C ARG A 194 14.02 -8.15 -6.71
N ASN A 195 13.60 -8.03 -7.98
CA ASN A 195 12.38 -8.65 -8.50
C ASN A 195 12.35 -10.17 -8.36
N GLU A 196 13.50 -10.85 -8.49
CA GLU A 196 13.57 -12.32 -8.28
C GLU A 196 13.33 -12.71 -6.81
N VAL A 197 13.87 -11.94 -5.87
CA VAL A 197 13.65 -12.16 -4.42
C VAL A 197 12.19 -11.89 -4.05
N TRP A 198 11.62 -10.79 -4.57
CA TRP A 198 10.21 -10.48 -4.40
C TRP A 198 9.30 -11.56 -4.99
N GLY A 199 9.60 -12.01 -6.22
CA GLY A 199 8.86 -13.08 -6.88
C GLY A 199 8.92 -14.39 -6.09
N LEU A 200 10.09 -14.78 -5.57
CA LEU A 200 10.22 -15.97 -4.74
C LEU A 200 9.41 -15.85 -3.43
N TRP A 201 9.43 -14.70 -2.80
CA TRP A 201 8.63 -14.45 -1.60
C TRP A 201 7.13 -14.68 -1.88
N LEU A 202 6.62 -14.14 -2.99
CA LEU A 202 5.22 -14.34 -3.43
C LEU A 202 4.91 -15.80 -3.76
N ASP A 203 5.79 -16.46 -4.51
CA ASP A 203 5.64 -17.87 -4.90
C ASP A 203 5.53 -18.77 -3.65
N ILE A 204 6.37 -18.51 -2.65
CA ILE A 204 6.33 -19.23 -1.36
C ILE A 204 5.07 -18.89 -0.58
N ASP A 205 4.67 -17.62 -0.51
CA ASP A 205 3.47 -17.20 0.22
C ASP A 205 2.21 -17.88 -0.30
N VAL A 206 2.04 -17.92 -1.62
CA VAL A 206 0.91 -18.58 -2.28
C VAL A 206 0.92 -20.09 -2.02
N LEU A 207 2.06 -20.75 -2.21
CA LEU A 207 2.13 -22.22 -2.09
C LEU A 207 2.08 -22.68 -0.62
N ASP A 208 2.68 -21.96 0.32
CA ASP A 208 2.58 -22.25 1.74
C ASP A 208 1.14 -22.01 2.25
N GLY A 209 0.50 -20.92 1.80
CA GLY A 209 -0.90 -20.66 2.09
C GLY A 209 -1.83 -21.77 1.59
N LEU A 210 -1.67 -22.20 0.35
CA LEU A 210 -2.41 -23.33 -0.22
C LEU A 210 -2.15 -24.63 0.56
N MET A 211 -0.88 -24.95 0.80
CA MET A 211 -0.46 -26.14 1.50
C MET A 211 -1.12 -26.26 2.88
N ARG A 212 -1.20 -25.16 3.63
CA ARG A 212 -1.82 -25.12 4.97
C ARG A 212 -3.32 -25.33 4.95
N GLN A 213 -4.02 -25.03 3.86
CA GLN A 213 -5.47 -25.26 3.70
C GLN A 213 -5.82 -26.70 3.32
N LEU A 214 -4.86 -27.48 2.82
CA LEU A 214 -5.09 -28.87 2.41
C LEU A 214 -5.10 -29.82 3.62
N PRO A 215 -5.92 -30.92 3.57
CA PRO A 215 -5.91 -31.94 4.60
C PRO A 215 -4.50 -32.51 4.85
N ALA A 216 -4.19 -32.85 6.09
CA ALA A 216 -2.86 -33.31 6.50
C ALA A 216 -2.41 -34.58 5.73
N GLU A 217 -3.34 -35.46 5.41
CA GLU A 217 -3.10 -36.72 4.70
C GLU A 217 -3.05 -36.56 3.16
N SER A 218 -3.26 -35.36 2.66
CA SER A 218 -3.30 -35.08 1.23
C SER A 218 -1.92 -35.27 0.60
N THR A 219 -1.85 -36.08 -0.44
CA THR A 219 -0.63 -36.21 -1.25
C THR A 219 -0.23 -34.92 -1.94
N HIS A 220 -1.22 -34.06 -2.24
CA HIS A 220 -0.96 -32.74 -2.80
C HIS A 220 -0.23 -31.86 -1.78
N ARG A 221 -0.69 -31.84 -0.51
CA ARG A 221 0.00 -31.15 0.58
C ARG A 221 1.45 -31.60 0.73
N ALA A 222 1.67 -32.90 0.74
CA ALA A 222 3.03 -33.46 0.86
C ALA A 222 3.93 -33.07 -0.33
N ARG A 223 3.38 -33.01 -1.54
CA ARG A 223 4.12 -32.56 -2.73
C ARG A 223 4.49 -31.08 -2.63
N LEU A 224 3.54 -30.20 -2.22
CA LEU A 224 3.80 -28.78 -2.02
C LEU A 224 4.89 -28.54 -0.95
N LEU A 225 4.78 -29.22 0.19
CA LEU A 225 5.78 -29.15 1.26
C LEU A 225 7.17 -29.51 0.75
N ARG A 226 7.28 -30.58 -0.05
CA ARG A 226 8.55 -31.00 -0.65
C ARG A 226 9.10 -29.95 -1.63
N GLY A 227 8.24 -29.35 -2.46
CA GLY A 227 8.66 -28.29 -3.38
C GLY A 227 9.20 -27.05 -2.65
N LEU A 228 8.50 -26.65 -1.59
CA LEU A 228 8.92 -25.53 -0.73
C LEU A 228 10.24 -25.85 -0.01
N GLU A 229 10.44 -27.07 0.47
CA GLU A 229 11.70 -27.52 1.08
C GLU A 229 12.84 -27.45 0.06
N GLN A 230 12.64 -27.96 -1.16
CA GLN A 230 13.65 -27.92 -2.22
C GLN A 230 14.04 -26.49 -2.61
N ALA A 231 13.05 -25.58 -2.69
CA ALA A 231 13.31 -24.16 -2.93
C ALA A 231 14.11 -23.52 -1.77
N ALA A 232 13.81 -23.90 -0.52
CA ALA A 232 14.57 -23.46 0.63
C ALA A 232 16.02 -24.00 0.62
N ASP A 233 16.23 -25.26 0.23
CA ASP A 233 17.56 -25.85 0.06
C ASP A 233 18.39 -25.08 -0.97
N GLU A 234 17.78 -24.69 -2.09
CA GLU A 234 18.44 -23.95 -3.15
C GLU A 234 18.91 -22.57 -2.66
N VAL A 235 18.06 -21.85 -1.93
CA VAL A 235 18.41 -20.55 -1.33
C VAL A 235 19.52 -20.71 -0.27
N ASP A 236 19.46 -21.74 0.55
CA ASP A 236 20.50 -21.97 1.59
C ASP A 236 21.85 -22.34 0.98
N HIS A 237 21.88 -22.99 -0.20
CA HIS A 237 23.10 -23.35 -0.91
C HIS A 237 23.75 -22.18 -1.64
N GLN A 238 22.96 -21.33 -2.29
CA GLN A 238 23.47 -20.24 -3.14
C GLN A 238 23.41 -18.84 -2.49
N GLY A 239 22.70 -18.72 -1.38
CA GLY A 239 22.34 -17.44 -0.80
C GLY A 239 21.07 -16.85 -1.42
N ILE A 240 20.46 -15.87 -0.74
CA ILE A 240 19.12 -15.35 -1.08
C ILE A 240 19.08 -14.79 -2.50
N VAL A 241 19.98 -13.88 -2.83
CA VAL A 241 19.94 -13.16 -4.11
C VAL A 241 20.22 -14.08 -5.29
N ALA A 242 21.27 -14.92 -5.20
CA ALA A 242 21.66 -15.83 -6.27
C ALA A 242 20.71 -17.02 -6.39
N GLY A 243 20.18 -17.51 -5.26
CA GLY A 243 19.30 -18.69 -5.22
C GLY A 243 17.84 -18.37 -5.55
N ALA A 244 17.42 -17.10 -5.56
CA ALA A 244 16.02 -16.73 -5.76
C ALA A 244 15.47 -17.22 -7.13
N GLY A 245 16.15 -16.92 -8.22
CA GLY A 245 15.75 -17.36 -9.56
C GLY A 245 15.67 -18.89 -9.70
N PRO A 246 16.72 -19.66 -9.35
CA PRO A 246 16.67 -21.11 -9.31
C PRO A 246 15.56 -21.69 -8.43
N ALA A 247 15.34 -21.14 -7.24
CA ALA A 247 14.26 -21.57 -6.36
C ALA A 247 12.87 -21.34 -6.96
N ARG A 248 12.65 -20.21 -7.64
CA ARG A 248 11.42 -19.95 -8.40
C ARG A 248 11.18 -20.96 -9.51
N GLN A 249 12.22 -21.37 -10.22
CA GLN A 249 12.12 -22.42 -11.25
C GLN A 249 11.65 -23.75 -10.66
N ILE A 250 12.09 -24.11 -9.44
CA ILE A 250 11.59 -25.28 -8.73
C ILE A 250 10.09 -25.14 -8.42
N LEU A 251 9.64 -23.97 -8.00
CA LEU A 251 8.25 -23.73 -7.61
C LEU A 251 7.30 -23.55 -8.81
N ALA A 252 7.78 -23.15 -9.97
CA ALA A 252 6.98 -22.90 -11.18
C ALA A 252 6.08 -24.10 -11.55
N GLY A 253 6.59 -25.33 -11.49
CA GLY A 253 5.80 -26.52 -11.80
C GLY A 253 4.64 -26.79 -10.83
N TYR A 254 4.66 -26.19 -9.64
CA TYR A 254 3.57 -26.28 -8.67
C TYR A 254 2.53 -25.16 -8.89
N LEU A 255 2.99 -23.96 -9.28
CA LEU A 255 2.13 -22.82 -9.60
C LEU A 255 1.35 -23.04 -10.90
N ASP A 256 1.98 -23.66 -11.90
CA ASP A 256 1.38 -23.95 -13.22
C ASP A 256 0.40 -25.14 -13.20
N SER A 257 0.26 -25.84 -12.06
CA SER A 257 -0.66 -26.96 -11.98
C SER A 257 -2.11 -26.50 -12.02
N GLY A 258 -2.79 -26.78 -13.13
CA GLY A 258 -4.19 -26.41 -13.33
C GLY A 258 -5.13 -27.08 -12.32
N ALA A 259 -6.24 -26.41 -12.05
CA ALA A 259 -7.32 -26.97 -11.25
C ALA A 259 -7.98 -28.16 -11.95
N ASN A 260 -8.56 -29.08 -11.18
CA ASN A 260 -9.37 -30.18 -11.73
C ASN A 260 -10.56 -29.62 -12.51
N SER A 261 -11.02 -30.38 -13.54
CA SER A 261 -12.19 -30.00 -14.36
C SER A 261 -13.49 -29.82 -13.57
N SER A 262 -13.56 -30.35 -12.35
CA SER A 262 -14.67 -30.20 -11.41
C SER A 262 -14.49 -29.09 -10.39
N ALA A 263 -13.39 -28.33 -10.46
CA ALA A 263 -13.13 -27.24 -9.54
C ALA A 263 -14.13 -26.08 -9.79
N GLN A 264 -14.54 -25.44 -8.73
CA GLN A 264 -15.35 -24.24 -8.82
C GLN A 264 -14.54 -23.07 -9.44
N GLN A 265 -15.22 -22.28 -10.26
CA GLN A 265 -14.66 -21.02 -10.74
C GLN A 265 -14.95 -19.94 -9.70
N MET A 266 -13.95 -19.12 -9.41
CA MET A 266 -14.06 -17.99 -8.50
C MET A 266 -13.60 -16.73 -9.22
N THR A 267 -14.39 -15.67 -9.11
CA THR A 267 -14.00 -14.33 -9.55
C THR A 267 -13.68 -13.50 -8.33
N ALA A 268 -12.47 -12.96 -8.27
CA ALA A 268 -12.04 -12.03 -7.23
C ALA A 268 -12.08 -10.59 -7.76
N ILE A 269 -12.75 -9.70 -7.02
CA ILE A 269 -12.83 -8.28 -7.33
C ILE A 269 -12.29 -7.52 -6.12
N GLY A 270 -11.38 -6.57 -6.34
CA GLY A 270 -10.87 -5.70 -5.29
C GLY A 270 -11.97 -4.81 -4.74
N HIS A 271 -11.91 -4.53 -3.45
CA HIS A 271 -12.78 -3.57 -2.77
C HIS A 271 -12.01 -2.91 -1.62
N ALA A 272 -12.36 -1.67 -1.29
CA ALA A 272 -11.84 -0.99 -0.12
C ALA A 272 -13.01 -0.32 0.61
N HIS A 273 -13.39 -0.89 1.76
CA HIS A 273 -14.32 -0.25 2.66
C HIS A 273 -13.66 0.96 3.32
N ILE A 274 -14.30 2.13 3.24
CA ILE A 274 -13.86 3.36 3.87
C ILE A 274 -15.02 3.92 4.67
N ASP A 275 -14.93 3.82 6.00
CA ASP A 275 -15.91 4.42 6.88
C ASP A 275 -16.03 5.94 6.66
N SER A 276 -17.22 6.42 6.43
CA SER A 276 -17.53 7.84 6.23
C SER A 276 -17.74 8.60 7.55
N ALA A 277 -16.99 8.45 8.40
CA ALA A 277 -16.18 8.56 9.58
C ALA A 277 -16.33 7.32 10.47
N TRP A 278 -15.33 7.06 11.29
CA TRP A 278 -15.33 5.96 12.27
C TRP A 278 -14.59 6.42 13.53
N LEU A 279 -13.44 5.80 13.85
CA LEU A 279 -12.53 6.26 14.91
C LEU A 279 -11.64 7.43 14.42
N TRP A 280 -11.98 8.04 13.30
CA TRP A 280 -11.34 9.22 12.73
C TRP A 280 -12.38 10.28 12.34
N PRO A 281 -11.99 11.57 12.32
CA PRO A 281 -12.88 12.65 11.95
C PRO A 281 -13.19 12.65 10.43
N LEU A 282 -14.32 13.25 10.05
CA LEU A 282 -14.78 13.31 8.65
C LEU A 282 -13.74 13.93 7.69
N ARG A 283 -12.97 14.92 8.13
CA ARG A 283 -11.89 15.50 7.32
C ARG A 283 -10.82 14.47 6.96
N GLU A 284 -10.58 13.49 7.84
CA GLU A 284 -9.64 12.39 7.57
C GLU A 284 -10.24 11.37 6.61
N THR A 285 -11.55 11.11 6.65
CA THR A 285 -12.22 10.29 5.64
C THR A 285 -11.99 10.84 4.23
N ARG A 286 -12.15 12.15 4.03
CA ARG A 286 -11.91 12.80 2.73
C ARG A 286 -10.48 12.53 2.23
N ARG A 287 -9.49 12.59 3.11
CA ARG A 287 -8.08 12.31 2.78
C ARG A 287 -7.81 10.82 2.55
N LYS A 288 -8.45 9.94 3.33
CA LYS A 288 -8.38 8.48 3.12
C LYS A 288 -8.94 8.07 1.76
N VAL A 289 -10.02 8.70 1.30
CA VAL A 289 -10.55 8.48 -0.05
C VAL A 289 -9.49 8.81 -1.10
N VAL A 290 -8.84 9.97 -1.02
CA VAL A 290 -7.77 10.36 -1.96
C VAL A 290 -6.63 9.33 -1.95
N ARG A 291 -6.16 8.94 -0.76
CA ARG A 291 -5.06 7.97 -0.61
C ARG A 291 -5.45 6.59 -1.16
N THR A 292 -6.61 6.08 -0.80
CA THR A 292 -7.08 4.77 -1.25
C THR A 292 -7.26 4.77 -2.77
N PHE A 293 -7.94 5.77 -3.33
CA PHE A 293 -8.22 5.81 -4.75
C PHE A 293 -6.96 6.02 -5.58
N SER A 294 -5.98 6.76 -5.10
CA SER A 294 -4.68 6.89 -5.77
C SER A 294 -3.94 5.55 -5.90
N ASN A 295 -3.98 4.73 -4.85
CA ASN A 295 -3.37 3.40 -4.87
C ASN A 295 -4.12 2.45 -5.81
N VAL A 296 -5.45 2.47 -5.79
CA VAL A 296 -6.28 1.63 -6.65
C VAL A 296 -6.10 1.98 -8.12
N VAL A 297 -6.08 3.28 -8.46
CA VAL A 297 -5.82 3.73 -9.84
C VAL A 297 -4.43 3.32 -10.31
N ALA A 298 -3.41 3.42 -9.44
CA ALA A 298 -2.07 2.96 -9.77
C ALA A 298 -2.04 1.44 -10.05
N LEU A 299 -2.72 0.63 -9.23
CA LEU A 299 -2.87 -0.81 -9.48
C LEU A 299 -3.60 -1.11 -10.79
N ALA A 300 -4.69 -0.41 -11.08
CA ALA A 300 -5.44 -0.58 -12.31
C ALA A 300 -4.63 -0.19 -13.57
N GLN A 301 -3.71 0.74 -13.45
CA GLN A 301 -2.78 1.10 -14.52
C GLN A 301 -1.68 0.06 -14.73
N GLU A 302 -1.18 -0.52 -13.63
CA GLU A 302 -0.09 -1.51 -13.65
C GLU A 302 -0.57 -2.90 -14.08
N TYR A 303 -1.79 -3.30 -13.66
CA TYR A 303 -2.33 -4.64 -13.87
C TYR A 303 -3.62 -4.58 -14.68
N PRO A 304 -3.58 -4.92 -15.99
CA PRO A 304 -4.75 -4.85 -16.87
C PRO A 304 -5.95 -5.70 -16.42
N ASP A 305 -5.69 -6.82 -15.76
CA ASP A 305 -6.72 -7.74 -15.25
C ASP A 305 -7.23 -7.39 -13.86
N PHE A 306 -6.74 -6.30 -13.25
CA PHE A 306 -7.20 -5.86 -11.94
C PHE A 306 -8.56 -5.16 -12.06
N HIS A 307 -9.54 -5.66 -11.31
CA HIS A 307 -10.87 -5.07 -11.20
C HIS A 307 -11.14 -4.60 -9.77
N PHE A 308 -11.76 -3.45 -9.65
CA PHE A 308 -12.11 -2.86 -8.36
C PHE A 308 -13.57 -2.40 -8.34
N ALA A 309 -14.30 -2.80 -7.29
CA ALA A 309 -15.67 -2.33 -7.03
C ALA A 309 -15.65 -1.31 -5.89
N CYS A 310 -16.34 -0.20 -6.09
CA CYS A 310 -16.47 0.84 -5.07
C CYS A 310 -17.91 1.34 -4.99
N THR A 311 -18.42 1.41 -3.78
CA THR A 311 -19.73 1.94 -3.42
C THR A 311 -19.61 3.38 -2.93
N SER A 312 -20.58 3.91 -2.22
CA SER A 312 -20.58 5.25 -1.58
C SER A 312 -20.35 6.42 -2.52
N ALA A 313 -21.43 6.93 -3.10
CA ALA A 313 -21.40 8.10 -4.01
C ALA A 313 -20.72 9.34 -3.40
N GLN A 314 -20.80 9.49 -2.08
CA GLN A 314 -20.14 10.56 -1.33
C GLN A 314 -18.61 10.55 -1.49
N HIS A 315 -17.98 9.38 -1.63
CA HIS A 315 -16.53 9.29 -1.82
C HIS A 315 -16.11 9.90 -3.16
N TYR A 316 -16.87 9.64 -4.22
CA TYR A 316 -16.62 10.25 -5.55
C TYR A 316 -16.82 11.77 -5.51
N ALA A 317 -17.87 12.25 -4.82
CA ALA A 317 -18.11 13.68 -4.67
C ALA A 317 -16.94 14.38 -3.93
N TRP A 318 -16.46 13.79 -2.86
CA TRP A 318 -15.29 14.33 -2.15
C TRP A 318 -14.01 14.29 -2.98
N LEU A 319 -13.81 13.22 -3.75
CA LEU A 319 -12.64 13.14 -4.62
C LEU A 319 -12.70 14.20 -5.73
N GLN A 320 -13.86 14.38 -6.37
CA GLN A 320 -14.05 15.40 -7.41
C GLN A 320 -13.77 16.82 -6.88
N GLU A 321 -14.18 17.10 -5.64
CA GLU A 321 -13.95 18.38 -4.98
C GLU A 321 -12.47 18.59 -4.61
N SER A 322 -11.83 17.59 -4.01
CA SER A 322 -10.51 17.72 -3.38
C SER A 322 -9.33 17.35 -4.28
N SER A 323 -9.53 16.51 -5.27
CA SER A 323 -8.49 16.03 -6.18
C SER A 323 -9.05 15.75 -7.58
N PRO A 324 -9.40 16.79 -8.37
CA PRO A 324 -10.03 16.64 -9.69
C PRO A 324 -9.20 15.78 -10.66
N GLU A 325 -7.88 15.94 -10.68
CA GLU A 325 -6.99 15.12 -11.52
C GLU A 325 -7.07 13.63 -11.17
N LEU A 326 -7.10 13.29 -9.90
CA LEU A 326 -7.26 11.89 -9.49
C LEU A 326 -8.65 11.37 -9.84
N PHE A 327 -9.68 12.23 -9.76
CA PHE A 327 -11.04 11.88 -10.19
C PHE A 327 -11.09 11.55 -11.69
N GLU A 328 -10.40 12.32 -12.54
CA GLU A 328 -10.25 12.03 -13.98
C GLU A 328 -9.60 10.66 -14.20
N ARG A 329 -8.54 10.33 -13.43
CA ARG A 329 -7.90 9.01 -13.51
C ARG A 329 -8.82 7.86 -13.08
N VAL A 330 -9.75 8.09 -12.15
CA VAL A 330 -10.81 7.13 -11.80
C VAL A 330 -11.79 6.97 -12.96
N GLN A 331 -12.19 8.06 -13.63
CA GLN A 331 -13.06 8.00 -14.81
C GLN A 331 -12.40 7.21 -15.94
N GLU A 332 -11.12 7.43 -16.22
CA GLU A 332 -10.33 6.62 -17.16
C GLU A 332 -10.36 5.12 -16.82
N ALA A 333 -10.25 4.77 -15.51
CA ALA A 333 -10.30 3.39 -15.06
C ALA A 333 -11.71 2.77 -15.23
N ILE A 334 -12.78 3.57 -15.06
CA ILE A 334 -14.17 3.17 -15.35
C ILE A 334 -14.32 2.91 -16.85
N GLU A 335 -13.85 3.79 -17.72
CA GLU A 335 -13.92 3.65 -19.18
C GLU A 335 -13.18 2.40 -19.68
N ARG A 336 -12.06 2.03 -19.04
CA ARG A 336 -11.34 0.78 -19.34
C ARG A 336 -12.02 -0.46 -18.78
N GLY A 337 -13.12 -0.34 -18.03
CA GLY A 337 -13.83 -1.46 -17.41
C GLY A 337 -13.12 -2.09 -16.22
N GLN A 338 -12.17 -1.41 -15.61
CA GLN A 338 -11.41 -1.88 -14.46
C GLN A 338 -11.96 -1.39 -13.12
N TRP A 339 -12.63 -0.24 -13.12
CA TRP A 339 -13.27 0.32 -11.94
C TRP A 339 -14.79 0.28 -12.10
N HIS A 340 -15.48 -0.32 -11.15
CA HIS A 340 -16.91 -0.53 -11.17
C HIS A 340 -17.59 0.28 -10.05
N PRO A 341 -18.25 1.41 -10.37
CA PRO A 341 -19.16 2.03 -9.42
C PRO A 341 -20.36 1.08 -9.22
N VAL A 342 -20.55 0.62 -8.00
CA VAL A 342 -21.60 -0.34 -7.67
C VAL A 342 -22.48 0.21 -6.53
N GLY A 343 -23.71 -0.30 -6.44
CA GLY A 343 -24.71 0.18 -5.49
C GLY A 343 -25.28 1.55 -5.86
N GLY A 344 -26.19 2.07 -5.05
CA GLY A 344 -26.86 3.35 -5.27
C GLY A 344 -26.94 4.21 -4.01
N MET A 345 -26.20 3.83 -2.96
CA MET A 345 -26.26 4.52 -1.67
C MET A 345 -25.29 5.71 -1.66
N TRP A 346 -25.71 6.78 -1.00
CA TRP A 346 -24.86 7.94 -0.80
C TRP A 346 -23.66 7.60 0.09
N VAL A 347 -23.90 6.85 1.15
CA VAL A 347 -22.91 6.27 2.06
C VAL A 347 -23.29 4.83 2.34
N GLU A 348 -22.34 3.91 2.41
CA GLU A 348 -22.59 2.50 2.74
C GLU A 348 -23.31 2.36 4.08
N SER A 349 -24.29 1.45 4.14
CA SER A 349 -24.84 0.96 5.41
C SER A 349 -23.85 -0.01 6.01
N ASP A 350 -23.39 0.26 7.21
CA ASP A 350 -22.34 -0.53 7.85
C ASP A 350 -22.87 -1.91 8.32
N ALA A 351 -23.75 -1.96 9.28
CA ALA A 351 -24.17 -3.23 9.89
C ALA A 351 -25.65 -3.60 9.72
N CYS A 352 -26.53 -2.65 9.50
CA CYS A 352 -27.97 -2.86 9.51
C CYS A 352 -28.62 -2.69 8.14
N LEU A 353 -28.20 -3.46 7.14
CA LEU A 353 -28.66 -3.34 5.75
C LEU A 353 -30.18 -3.42 5.62
N LEU A 354 -30.84 -4.37 6.29
CA LEU A 354 -32.31 -4.54 6.21
C LEU A 354 -33.05 -3.39 6.89
N TYR A 355 -32.49 -2.82 7.92
CA TYR A 355 -33.11 -1.71 8.66
C TYR A 355 -32.91 -0.35 7.93
N THR A 356 -31.76 -0.16 7.29
CA THR A 356 -31.39 1.12 6.68
C THR A 356 -31.65 1.19 5.18
N SER A 357 -31.94 0.07 4.53
CA SER A 357 -32.06 -0.03 3.05
C SER A 357 -33.25 -0.87 2.61
N ASP A 358 -34.30 -1.00 3.43
CA ASP A 358 -35.53 -1.69 3.03
C ASP A 358 -36.30 -0.81 2.03
N ALA A 359 -36.30 -1.21 0.76
CA ALA A 359 -37.02 -0.53 -0.31
C ALA A 359 -38.56 -0.48 -0.07
N ALA A 360 -39.09 -1.36 0.76
CA ALA A 360 -40.51 -1.32 1.15
C ALA A 360 -40.78 -0.19 2.16
N ASP A 361 -39.83 0.18 3.01
CA ASP A 361 -39.96 1.31 3.95
C ASP A 361 -39.89 2.65 3.24
N ASP A 362 -39.15 2.76 2.15
CA ASP A 362 -39.06 3.97 1.33
C ASP A 362 -40.39 4.26 0.60
N SER A 363 -41.18 3.24 0.27
CA SER A 363 -42.48 3.39 -0.36
C SER A 363 -43.59 3.96 0.56
N LEU A 364 -43.34 3.93 1.88
CA LEU A 364 -44.25 4.46 2.90
C LEU A 364 -43.99 5.92 3.29
N ARG A 365 -42.94 6.53 2.75
CA ARG A 365 -42.55 7.91 3.04
C ARG A 365 -42.86 8.93 1.95
N VAL A 366 -43.67 8.55 0.96
CA VAL A 366 -44.16 9.44 -0.11
C VAL A 366 -45.54 9.99 0.24
#